data_c2a36f8e91bb8737bc0ca54d195c9d45
#
_entry.id   c2a36f8e91bb8737bc0ca54d195c9d45
#
_cell.length_a   1.000
_cell.length_b   1.000
_cell.length_c   1.000
_cell.angle_alpha   90.00
_cell.angle_beta   90.00
_cell.angle_gamma   90.00
#
_symmetry.space_group_name_H-M   'P 1'
#
loop_
_entity.id
_entity.type
_entity.pdbx_description
1 polymer ?
#
loop_
_entity_poly.entity_id
_entity_poly.type
_entity_poly.pdbx_seq_one_letter_code
_entity_poly.pdbx_strand_id
1 'polypeptide(L)'
;SNPTFYPHNWTWEYYDTTWNFDDEMRTKLQKKVSGSTTITAGIERAFFNSGVVTLGTIILSLIICTLAGYSLTFFRIPLKEVIFILLILPILIPAISLIIPIYKLLRTLGLTDTHIGLIFLHSTGMLPIGVFMMRNAFSSIPSSLREVALLEGTSELRIMSTIMIPLAIPGLLTVMVFALYISWNDYIL
;
A
#
# COMPACT_ATOMS: atom_id res chain seq x y z
N SER A 1 21.49 -24.32 30.07
CA SER A 1 22.25 -23.64 29.02
C SER A 1 21.81 -22.18 28.97
N ASN A 2 22.73 -21.25 29.22
CA ASN A 2 22.46 -19.82 29.12
C ASN A 2 22.14 -19.47 27.68
N PRO A 3 21.04 -18.71 27.40
CA PRO A 3 20.78 -18.22 26.06
C PRO A 3 21.90 -17.27 25.65
N THR A 4 22.59 -17.60 24.58
CA THR A 4 23.60 -16.72 23.98
C THR A 4 22.95 -15.90 22.88
N PHE A 5 23.20 -14.58 22.88
CA PHE A 5 22.68 -13.63 21.88
C PHE A 5 23.28 -13.85 20.48
N TYR A 6 24.32 -14.65 20.35
CA TYR A 6 24.98 -14.98 19.08
C TYR A 6 24.88 -16.47 18.82
N PRO A 7 24.43 -16.89 17.63
CA PRO A 7 24.44 -18.30 17.25
C PRO A 7 25.89 -18.80 17.15
N HIS A 8 26.20 -19.90 17.81
CA HIS A 8 27.53 -20.51 17.75
C HIS A 8 27.85 -21.14 16.39
N ASN A 9 26.81 -21.52 15.64
CA ASN A 9 26.95 -22.07 14.31
C ASN A 9 25.98 -21.35 13.37
N TRP A 10 26.50 -20.74 12.32
CA TRP A 10 25.69 -20.19 11.23
C TRP A 10 25.28 -21.35 10.32
N THR A 11 24.00 -21.69 10.29
CA THR A 11 23.45 -22.70 9.40
C THR A 11 22.31 -22.12 8.57
N TRP A 12 22.31 -22.45 7.29
CA TRP A 12 21.22 -22.11 6.37
C TRP A 12 20.11 -23.18 6.38
N GLU A 13 20.29 -24.27 7.12
CA GLU A 13 19.39 -25.41 7.18
C GLU A 13 17.94 -25.03 7.54
N TYR A 14 17.78 -24.05 8.45
CA TYR A 14 16.46 -23.54 8.83
C TYR A 14 15.79 -22.77 7.70
N TYR A 15 16.55 -22.07 6.85
CA TYR A 15 16.03 -21.39 5.67
C TYR A 15 15.64 -22.39 4.60
N ASP A 16 16.46 -23.40 4.36
CA ASP A 16 16.17 -24.47 3.41
C ASP A 16 14.94 -25.28 3.82
N THR A 17 14.83 -25.66 5.09
CA THR A 17 13.65 -26.37 5.61
C THR A 17 12.39 -25.52 5.59
N THR A 18 12.52 -24.19 5.75
CA THR A 18 11.40 -23.27 5.72
C THR A 18 10.97 -22.96 4.27
N TRP A 19 11.93 -22.84 3.36
CA TRP A 19 11.68 -22.57 1.95
C TRP A 19 11.19 -23.80 1.19
N ASN A 20 11.86 -24.93 1.38
CA ASN A 20 11.49 -26.23 0.83
C ASN A 20 10.57 -27.02 1.81
N PHE A 21 9.49 -26.37 2.24
CA PHE A 21 8.52 -26.99 3.17
C PHE A 21 7.93 -28.24 2.52
N ASP A 22 8.63 -29.37 2.72
CA ASP A 22 8.43 -30.63 2.07
C ASP A 22 7.02 -31.19 2.35
N ASP A 23 6.44 -31.88 1.38
CA ASP A 23 5.11 -32.50 1.48
C ASP A 23 5.02 -33.49 2.66
N GLU A 24 6.15 -34.07 3.07
CA GLU A 24 6.26 -34.94 4.23
C GLU A 24 6.04 -34.21 5.57
N MET A 25 6.59 -32.97 5.69
CA MET A 25 6.38 -32.12 6.85
C MET A 25 4.95 -31.58 6.89
N ARG A 26 4.37 -31.26 5.73
CA ARG A 26 2.95 -30.90 5.59
C ARG A 26 2.05 -32.01 6.12
N THR A 27 2.32 -33.23 5.73
CA THR A 27 1.54 -34.42 6.15
C THR A 27 1.66 -34.72 7.65
N LYS A 28 2.87 -34.49 8.22
CA LYS A 28 3.12 -34.64 9.67
C LYS A 28 2.43 -33.55 10.49
N LEU A 29 2.43 -32.31 10.03
CA LEU A 29 1.73 -31.22 10.70
C LEU A 29 0.21 -31.32 10.55
N GLN A 30 -0.29 -31.73 9.40
CA GLN A 30 -1.71 -31.96 9.15
C GLN A 30 -2.29 -33.07 10.03
N LYS A 31 -1.51 -34.13 10.34
CA LYS A 31 -1.87 -35.16 11.32
C LYS A 31 -1.86 -34.66 12.76
N LYS A 32 -1.04 -33.66 13.09
CA LYS A 32 -0.88 -33.12 14.45
C LYS A 32 -1.92 -32.05 14.79
N VAL A 33 -2.43 -31.34 13.79
CA VAL A 33 -3.51 -30.36 13.90
C VAL A 33 -4.81 -31.04 13.42
N SER A 34 -5.42 -31.82 14.28
CA SER A 34 -6.74 -32.44 14.04
C SER A 34 -7.83 -31.37 14.06
N GLY A 35 -8.02 -30.67 12.96
CA GLY A 35 -9.08 -29.68 12.77
C GLY A 35 -8.81 -28.78 11.59
N SER A 36 -9.52 -29.01 10.50
CA SER A 36 -9.94 -28.08 9.40
C SER A 36 -9.05 -26.94 8.90
N THR A 37 -7.81 -26.83 9.27
CA THR A 37 -6.94 -25.78 8.70
C THR A 37 -5.97 -26.45 7.74
N THR A 38 -6.27 -26.39 6.47
CA THR A 38 -5.38 -26.85 5.40
C THR A 38 -4.17 -25.91 5.37
N ILE A 39 -3.03 -26.35 5.89
CA ILE A 39 -1.74 -25.65 5.69
C ILE A 39 -1.34 -25.88 4.22
N THR A 40 -1.94 -25.11 3.32
CA THR A 40 -1.86 -25.37 1.88
C THR A 40 -0.89 -24.43 1.15
N ALA A 41 -0.31 -23.45 1.82
CA ALA A 41 0.58 -22.52 1.15
C ALA A 41 2.00 -22.60 1.73
N GLY A 42 2.96 -23.01 0.91
CA GLY A 42 4.38 -22.82 1.22
C GLY A 42 4.71 -21.33 1.30
N ILE A 43 5.80 -20.99 1.96
CA ILE A 43 6.31 -19.61 2.09
C ILE A 43 6.42 -18.92 0.73
N GLU A 44 6.75 -19.65 -0.34
CA GLU A 44 6.77 -19.13 -1.70
C GLU A 44 5.46 -18.49 -2.13
N ARG A 45 4.32 -19.16 -1.86
CA ARG A 45 3.00 -18.61 -2.19
C ARG A 45 2.66 -17.39 -1.34
N ALA A 46 3.04 -17.40 -0.06
CA ALA A 46 2.85 -16.27 0.82
C ALA A 46 3.65 -15.05 0.33
N PHE A 47 4.91 -15.26 -0.04
CA PHE A 47 5.75 -14.21 -0.64
C PHE A 47 5.18 -13.68 -1.96
N PHE A 48 4.75 -14.58 -2.84
CA PHE A 48 4.14 -14.19 -4.11
C PHE A 48 2.86 -13.38 -3.89
N ASN A 49 1.99 -13.83 -3.00
CA ASN A 49 0.75 -13.11 -2.67
C ASN A 49 1.04 -11.72 -2.09
N SER A 50 1.96 -11.63 -1.13
CA SER A 50 2.39 -10.35 -0.55
C SER A 50 2.99 -9.43 -1.63
N GLY A 51 3.78 -9.97 -2.55
CA GLY A 51 4.33 -9.23 -3.67
C GLY A 51 3.25 -8.66 -4.61
N VAL A 52 2.25 -9.47 -4.98
CA VAL A 52 1.13 -9.05 -5.83
C VAL A 52 0.30 -7.96 -5.16
N VAL A 53 -0.07 -8.16 -3.88
CA VAL A 53 -0.86 -7.18 -3.12
C VAL A 53 -0.08 -5.88 -2.96
N THR A 54 1.19 -5.95 -2.60
CA THR A 54 2.03 -4.76 -2.41
C THR A 54 2.22 -3.98 -3.70
N LEU A 55 2.54 -4.64 -4.82
CA LEU A 55 2.66 -3.98 -6.12
C LEU A 55 1.34 -3.33 -6.56
N GLY A 56 0.23 -4.04 -6.41
CA GLY A 56 -1.09 -3.50 -6.69
C GLY A 56 -1.43 -2.28 -5.85
N THR A 57 -1.14 -2.34 -4.55
CA THR A 57 -1.32 -1.22 -3.61
C THR A 57 -0.47 -0.01 -4.00
N ILE A 58 0.81 -0.21 -4.33
CA ILE A 58 1.72 0.87 -4.75
C ILE A 58 1.16 1.55 -6.00
N ILE A 59 0.84 0.78 -7.03
CA ILE A 59 0.35 1.33 -8.32
C ILE A 59 -0.95 2.11 -8.11
N LEU A 60 -1.92 1.52 -7.42
CA LEU A 60 -3.22 2.15 -7.20
C LEU A 60 -3.09 3.42 -6.34
N SER A 61 -2.30 3.35 -5.25
CA SER A 61 -2.05 4.51 -4.37
C SER A 61 -1.34 5.63 -5.11
N LEU A 62 -0.31 5.33 -5.91
CA LEU A 62 0.40 6.34 -6.72
C LEU A 62 -0.56 7.05 -7.68
N ILE A 63 -1.40 6.31 -8.39
CA ILE A 63 -2.38 6.90 -9.32
C ILE A 63 -3.33 7.83 -8.58
N ILE A 64 -4.01 7.33 -7.54
CA ILE A 64 -5.05 8.08 -6.85
C ILE A 64 -4.45 9.28 -6.10
N CYS A 65 -3.35 9.09 -5.35
CA CYS A 65 -2.73 10.17 -4.58
C CYS A 65 -2.14 11.27 -5.48
N THR A 66 -1.59 10.89 -6.65
CA THR A 66 -1.06 11.86 -7.61
C THR A 66 -2.19 12.70 -8.21
N LEU A 67 -3.26 12.06 -8.67
CA LEU A 67 -4.40 12.76 -9.26
C LEU A 67 -5.10 13.67 -8.23
N ALA A 68 -5.31 13.17 -7.01
CA ALA A 68 -5.93 13.93 -5.93
C ALA A 68 -5.04 15.09 -5.48
N GLY A 69 -3.73 14.84 -5.25
CA GLY A 69 -2.76 15.87 -4.85
C GLY A 69 -2.63 16.97 -5.90
N TYR A 70 -2.54 16.60 -7.19
CA TYR A 70 -2.51 17.54 -8.30
C TYR A 70 -3.77 18.40 -8.35
N SER A 71 -4.93 17.77 -8.28
CA SER A 71 -6.22 18.45 -8.33
C SER A 71 -6.41 19.43 -7.18
N LEU A 72 -6.07 19.01 -5.95
CA LEU A 72 -6.16 19.84 -4.75
C LEU A 72 -5.13 20.99 -4.75
N THR A 73 -4.04 20.88 -5.50
CA THR A 73 -3.04 21.95 -5.60
C THR A 73 -3.44 22.98 -6.63
N PHE A 74 -3.72 22.56 -7.86
CA PHE A 74 -3.78 23.45 -9.02
C PHE A 74 -5.20 23.85 -9.45
N PHE A 75 -6.23 23.08 -9.06
CA PHE A 75 -7.60 23.42 -9.46
C PHE A 75 -8.32 24.28 -8.42
N ARG A 76 -9.22 25.11 -8.89
CA ARG A 76 -10.11 25.92 -8.05
C ARG A 76 -11.33 25.08 -7.65
N ILE A 77 -11.16 24.20 -6.69
CA ILE A 77 -12.24 23.36 -6.17
C ILE A 77 -12.90 24.09 -5.00
N PRO A 78 -14.24 24.29 -5.00
CA PRO A 78 -14.92 24.88 -3.87
C PRO A 78 -14.71 24.01 -2.62
N LEU A 79 -14.51 24.63 -1.47
CA LEU A 79 -14.29 23.95 -0.19
C LEU A 79 -13.10 22.95 -0.17
N LYS A 80 -12.10 23.15 -1.05
CA LYS A 80 -10.96 22.21 -1.17
C LYS A 80 -10.25 21.94 0.15
N GLU A 81 -10.13 22.94 1.02
CA GLU A 81 -9.50 22.75 2.35
C GLU A 81 -10.36 21.87 3.25
N VAL A 82 -11.68 22.00 3.18
CA VAL A 82 -12.60 21.12 3.93
C VAL A 82 -12.52 19.69 3.42
N ILE A 83 -12.51 19.51 2.10
CA ILE A 83 -12.33 18.18 1.48
C ILE A 83 -11.01 17.57 1.92
N PHE A 84 -9.93 18.37 1.93
CA PHE A 84 -8.62 17.91 2.36
C PHE A 84 -8.58 17.52 3.84
N ILE A 85 -9.19 18.32 4.72
CA ILE A 85 -9.31 18.00 6.15
C ILE A 85 -10.11 16.71 6.35
N LEU A 86 -11.25 16.57 5.69
CA LEU A 86 -12.08 15.35 5.76
C LEU A 86 -11.34 14.12 5.28
N LEU A 87 -10.46 14.26 4.29
CA LEU A 87 -9.64 13.18 3.78
C LEU A 87 -8.57 12.74 4.78
N ILE A 88 -8.00 13.67 5.57
CA ILE A 88 -6.97 13.36 6.57
C ILE A 88 -7.58 12.87 7.89
N LEU A 89 -8.80 13.26 8.20
CA LEU A 89 -9.47 12.96 9.47
C LEU A 89 -9.46 11.46 9.86
N PRO A 90 -9.56 10.49 8.93
CA PRO A 90 -9.48 9.07 9.26
C PRO A 90 -8.19 8.63 9.95
N ILE A 91 -7.08 9.39 9.84
CA ILE A 91 -5.82 9.08 10.54
C ILE A 91 -6.01 9.07 12.06
N LEU A 92 -6.97 9.85 12.57
CA LEU A 92 -7.25 9.94 14.00
C LEU A 92 -7.99 8.71 14.56
N ILE A 93 -8.52 7.86 13.68
CA ILE A 93 -9.26 6.66 14.09
C ILE A 93 -8.26 5.50 14.24
N PRO A 94 -8.19 4.84 15.41
CA PRO A 94 -7.34 3.68 15.58
C PRO A 94 -7.71 2.57 14.57
N ALA A 95 -6.75 2.13 13.75
CA ALA A 95 -7.00 1.15 12.68
C ALA A 95 -7.65 -0.15 13.21
N ILE A 96 -7.26 -0.58 14.41
CA ILE A 96 -7.80 -1.79 15.04
C ILE A 96 -9.32 -1.72 15.28
N SER A 97 -9.88 -0.54 15.49
CA SER A 97 -11.32 -0.34 15.68
C SER A 97 -12.12 -0.52 14.39
N LEU A 98 -11.45 -0.42 13.25
CA LEU A 98 -12.07 -0.52 11.93
C LEU A 98 -12.06 -1.94 11.37
N ILE A 99 -11.35 -2.90 11.98
CA ILE A 99 -11.22 -4.28 11.46
C ILE A 99 -12.60 -4.93 11.25
N ILE A 100 -13.48 -4.88 12.25
CA ILE A 100 -14.80 -5.52 12.16
C ILE A 100 -15.69 -4.85 11.09
N PRO A 101 -15.83 -3.51 11.04
CA PRO A 101 -16.58 -2.84 9.98
C PRO A 101 -16.03 -3.12 8.58
N ILE A 102 -14.71 -3.07 8.42
CA ILE A 102 -14.02 -3.34 7.14
C ILE A 102 -14.28 -4.77 6.68
N TYR A 103 -14.11 -5.76 7.57
CA TYR A 103 -14.39 -7.15 7.24
C TYR A 103 -15.84 -7.36 6.76
N LYS A 104 -16.81 -6.74 7.46
CA LYS A 104 -18.21 -6.79 7.04
C LYS A 104 -18.42 -6.17 5.65
N LEU A 105 -17.78 -5.03 5.39
CA LEU A 105 -17.85 -4.35 4.10
C LEU A 105 -17.27 -5.23 2.98
N LEU A 106 -16.05 -5.77 3.16
CA LEU A 106 -15.42 -6.66 2.19
C LEU A 106 -16.27 -7.90 1.92
N ARG A 107 -16.87 -8.48 2.97
CA ARG A 107 -17.79 -9.61 2.83
C ARG A 107 -19.05 -9.26 2.03
N THR A 108 -19.64 -8.09 2.27
CA THR A 108 -20.82 -7.63 1.52
C THR A 108 -20.49 -7.40 0.04
N LEU A 109 -19.27 -6.93 -0.26
CA LEU A 109 -18.78 -6.71 -1.62
C LEU A 109 -18.27 -8.00 -2.29
N GLY A 110 -18.21 -9.13 -1.58
CA GLY A 110 -17.65 -10.39 -2.10
C GLY A 110 -16.13 -10.35 -2.32
N LEU A 111 -15.42 -9.47 -1.60
CA LEU A 111 -13.99 -9.23 -1.75
C LEU A 111 -13.15 -9.84 -0.61
N THR A 112 -13.77 -10.61 0.30
CA THR A 112 -13.03 -11.38 1.32
C THR A 112 -12.13 -12.42 0.65
N ASP A 113 -10.94 -12.63 1.22
CA ASP A 113 -9.93 -13.58 0.76
C ASP A 113 -9.49 -13.37 -0.71
N THR A 114 -9.53 -12.11 -1.19
CA THR A 114 -9.10 -11.75 -2.55
C THR A 114 -7.95 -10.74 -2.51
N HIS A 115 -6.99 -10.88 -3.44
CA HIS A 115 -5.92 -9.88 -3.62
C HIS A 115 -6.48 -8.49 -3.91
N ILE A 116 -7.58 -8.41 -4.68
CA ILE A 116 -8.22 -7.14 -5.04
C ILE A 116 -8.78 -6.45 -3.79
N GLY A 117 -9.43 -7.21 -2.89
CA GLY A 117 -9.94 -6.68 -1.63
C GLY A 117 -8.84 -6.06 -0.78
N LEU A 118 -7.70 -6.74 -0.62
CA LEU A 118 -6.54 -6.25 0.12
C LEU A 118 -5.90 -5.02 -0.56
N ILE A 119 -5.76 -5.03 -1.89
CA ILE A 119 -5.22 -3.89 -2.65
C ILE A 119 -6.08 -2.64 -2.43
N PHE A 120 -7.40 -2.74 -2.53
CA PHE A 120 -8.29 -1.61 -2.29
C PHE A 120 -8.23 -1.13 -0.84
N LEU A 121 -8.16 -2.06 0.10
CA LEU A 121 -8.10 -1.74 1.52
C LEU A 121 -6.84 -0.96 1.87
N HIS A 122 -5.67 -1.48 1.51
CA HIS A 122 -4.39 -0.82 1.77
C HIS A 122 -4.27 0.51 1.02
N SER A 123 -4.73 0.55 -0.24
CA SER A 123 -4.72 1.80 -1.02
C SER A 123 -5.60 2.87 -0.38
N THR A 124 -6.78 2.49 0.12
CA THR A 124 -7.68 3.41 0.83
C THR A 124 -7.05 3.91 2.13
N GLY A 125 -6.41 3.03 2.91
CA GLY A 125 -5.67 3.41 4.11
C GLY A 125 -4.49 4.34 3.83
N MET A 126 -3.90 4.26 2.64
CA MET A 126 -2.80 5.12 2.21
C MET A 126 -3.26 6.52 1.79
N LEU A 127 -4.54 6.71 1.37
CA LEU A 127 -5.02 7.97 0.80
C LEU A 127 -4.75 9.21 1.67
N PRO A 128 -5.03 9.22 2.98
CA PRO A 128 -4.83 10.40 3.80
C PRO A 128 -3.39 10.93 3.75
N ILE A 129 -2.44 10.04 3.99
CA ILE A 129 -1.00 10.39 4.02
C ILE A 129 -0.50 10.64 2.59
N GLY A 130 -0.86 9.79 1.64
CA GLY A 130 -0.39 9.88 0.26
C GLY A 130 -0.84 11.16 -0.45
N VAL A 131 -2.11 11.56 -0.28
CA VAL A 131 -2.62 12.81 -0.85
C VAL A 131 -1.98 14.02 -0.19
N PHE A 132 -1.78 14.00 1.13
CA PHE A 132 -1.04 15.04 1.85
C PHE A 132 0.38 15.22 1.28
N MET A 133 1.11 14.11 1.10
CA MET A 133 2.47 14.14 0.56
C MET A 133 2.51 14.66 -0.87
N MET A 134 1.61 14.17 -1.73
CA MET A 134 1.56 14.63 -3.13
C MET A 134 1.13 16.08 -3.26
N ARG A 135 0.17 16.53 -2.44
CA ARG A 135 -0.21 17.96 -2.40
C ARG A 135 0.99 18.83 -2.02
N ASN A 136 1.77 18.46 -1.01
CA ASN A 136 2.97 19.19 -0.61
C ASN A 136 4.04 19.18 -1.71
N ALA A 137 4.27 18.03 -2.34
CA ALA A 137 5.22 17.92 -3.45
C ALA A 137 4.83 18.82 -4.62
N PHE A 138 3.56 18.86 -5.03
CA PHE A 138 3.10 19.73 -6.09
C PHE A 138 3.09 21.21 -5.68
N SER A 139 2.80 21.52 -4.41
CA SER A 139 2.81 22.90 -3.90
C SER A 139 4.22 23.52 -3.88
N SER A 140 5.27 22.71 -3.84
CA SER A 140 6.65 23.18 -3.92
C SER A 140 7.08 23.55 -5.34
N ILE A 141 6.31 23.19 -6.36
CA ILE A 141 6.59 23.50 -7.75
C ILE A 141 5.96 24.86 -8.12
N PRO A 142 6.71 25.78 -8.72
CA PRO A 142 6.17 27.09 -9.12
C PRO A 142 4.98 26.93 -10.10
N SER A 143 3.84 27.55 -9.78
CA SER A 143 2.63 27.49 -10.62
C SER A 143 2.83 28.11 -12.00
N SER A 144 3.80 29.02 -12.13
CA SER A 144 4.17 29.66 -13.40
C SER A 144 4.52 28.65 -14.49
N LEU A 145 5.14 27.53 -14.15
CA LEU A 145 5.46 26.47 -15.13
C LEU A 145 4.19 25.89 -15.78
N ARG A 146 3.15 25.66 -14.97
CA ARG A 146 1.86 25.21 -15.47
C ARG A 146 1.16 26.30 -16.30
N GLU A 147 1.19 27.54 -15.81
CA GLU A 147 0.54 28.68 -16.48
C GLU A 147 1.14 28.92 -17.86
N VAL A 148 2.48 28.91 -17.99
CA VAL A 148 3.15 29.04 -19.28
C VAL A 148 2.76 27.91 -20.24
N ALA A 149 2.78 26.67 -19.76
CA ALA A 149 2.41 25.52 -20.60
C ALA A 149 0.93 25.58 -21.05
N LEU A 150 0.02 26.11 -20.23
CA LEU A 150 -1.37 26.36 -20.62
C LEU A 150 -1.49 27.44 -21.68
N LEU A 151 -0.70 28.53 -21.59
CA LEU A 151 -0.67 29.59 -22.61
C LEU A 151 -0.15 29.08 -23.96
N GLU A 152 0.73 28.09 -23.96
CA GLU A 152 1.18 27.38 -25.15
C GLU A 152 0.16 26.38 -25.73
N GLY A 153 -1.03 26.27 -25.10
CA GLY A 153 -2.10 25.38 -25.55
C GLY A 153 -1.93 23.91 -25.16
N THR A 154 -1.02 23.61 -24.24
CA THR A 154 -0.80 22.23 -23.77
C THR A 154 -1.96 21.79 -22.87
N SER A 155 -2.46 20.56 -23.07
CA SER A 155 -3.53 20.01 -22.25
C SER A 155 -3.09 19.68 -20.81
N GLU A 156 -3.99 19.81 -19.84
CA GLU A 156 -3.72 19.54 -18.42
C GLU A 156 -3.08 18.17 -18.17
N LEU A 157 -3.58 17.11 -18.81
CA LEU A 157 -3.02 15.77 -18.67
C LEU A 157 -1.58 15.69 -19.17
N ARG A 158 -1.26 16.39 -20.23
CA ARG A 158 0.09 16.46 -20.77
C ARG A 158 1.01 17.26 -19.85
N ILE A 159 0.55 18.40 -19.33
CA ILE A 159 1.30 19.19 -18.33
C ILE A 159 1.58 18.33 -17.10
N MET A 160 0.56 17.65 -16.58
CA MET A 160 0.72 16.77 -15.43
C MET A 160 1.77 15.68 -15.68
N SER A 161 1.67 14.97 -16.82
CA SER A 161 2.54 13.81 -17.11
C SER A 161 3.96 14.20 -17.50
N THR A 162 4.14 15.29 -18.27
CA THR A 162 5.46 15.66 -18.84
C THR A 162 6.24 16.67 -18.02
N ILE A 163 5.56 17.48 -17.19
CA ILE A 163 6.20 18.55 -16.43
C ILE A 163 6.07 18.29 -14.92
N MET A 164 4.84 18.14 -14.43
CA MET A 164 4.59 18.16 -13.00
C MET A 164 4.96 16.84 -12.30
N ILE A 165 4.64 15.69 -12.89
CA ILE A 165 5.01 14.37 -12.34
C ILE A 165 6.54 14.21 -12.26
N PRO A 166 7.34 14.50 -13.30
CA PRO A 166 8.80 14.42 -13.21
C PRO A 166 9.39 15.31 -12.11
N LEU A 167 8.88 16.51 -11.93
CA LEU A 167 9.32 17.42 -10.86
C LEU A 167 8.88 16.95 -9.46
N ALA A 168 7.78 16.21 -9.38
CA ALA A 168 7.24 15.65 -8.13
C ALA A 168 7.79 14.24 -7.81
N ILE A 169 8.76 13.70 -8.55
CA ILE A 169 9.35 12.37 -8.31
C ILE A 169 9.73 12.14 -6.84
N PRO A 170 10.37 13.07 -6.11
CA PRO A 170 10.67 12.84 -4.69
C PRO A 170 9.42 12.57 -3.85
N GLY A 171 8.32 13.25 -4.11
CA GLY A 171 7.02 13.00 -3.47
C GLY A 171 6.44 11.63 -3.83
N LEU A 172 6.52 11.24 -5.11
CA LEU A 172 6.08 9.93 -5.58
C LEU A 172 6.85 8.79 -4.92
N LEU A 173 8.18 8.92 -4.80
CA LEU A 173 9.02 7.95 -4.11
C LEU A 173 8.63 7.81 -2.64
N THR A 174 8.30 8.92 -1.99
CA THR A 174 7.83 8.90 -0.60
C THR A 174 6.51 8.14 -0.48
N VAL A 175 5.53 8.41 -1.34
CA VAL A 175 4.24 7.68 -1.37
C VAL A 175 4.47 6.19 -1.64
N MET A 176 5.36 5.85 -2.57
CA MET A 176 5.72 4.47 -2.90
C MET A 176 6.28 3.72 -1.68
N VAL A 177 7.23 4.32 -0.95
CA VAL A 177 7.85 3.72 0.24
C VAL A 177 6.81 3.50 1.35
N PHE A 178 5.92 4.46 1.58
CA PHE A 178 4.85 4.30 2.58
C PHE A 178 3.81 3.26 2.17
N ALA A 179 3.44 3.20 0.90
CA ALA A 179 2.52 2.17 0.39
C ALA A 179 3.13 0.77 0.52
N LEU A 180 4.41 0.62 0.19
CA LEU A 180 5.17 -0.61 0.40
C LEU A 180 5.19 -0.98 1.89
N TYR A 181 5.52 -0.03 2.77
CA TYR A 181 5.58 -0.26 4.20
C TYR A 181 4.25 -0.74 4.77
N ILE A 182 3.15 -0.07 4.44
CA ILE A 182 1.80 -0.40 4.93
C ILE A 182 1.38 -1.79 4.43
N SER A 183 1.56 -2.06 3.13
CA SER A 183 1.09 -3.31 2.53
C SER A 183 1.97 -4.51 2.91
N TRP A 184 3.29 -4.34 3.02
CA TRP A 184 4.21 -5.44 3.31
C TRP A 184 4.21 -5.87 4.79
N ASN A 185 3.99 -4.91 5.70
CA ASN A 185 4.01 -5.18 7.14
C ASN A 185 2.64 -5.53 7.73
N ASP A 186 1.60 -5.57 6.92
CA ASP A 186 0.29 -5.99 7.40
C ASP A 186 0.21 -7.52 7.49
N TYR A 187 -0.05 -8.01 8.70
CA TYR A 187 -0.23 -9.42 9.03
C TYR A 187 -1.54 -9.70 9.76
N ILE A 188 -2.42 -8.69 9.83
CA ILE A 188 -3.68 -8.77 10.61
C ILE A 188 -4.87 -9.07 9.69
N LEU A 189 -4.81 -8.66 8.44
CA LEU A 189 -5.86 -8.76 7.42
C LEU A 189 -5.48 -9.77 6.34
#